data_80c93f4055587338ebb27dc41cb0ca61
#
_entry.id   80c93f4055587338ebb27dc41cb0ca61
#
_cell.length_a   1.000
_cell.length_b   1.000
_cell.length_c   1.000
_cell.angle_alpha   90.00
_cell.angle_beta   90.00
_cell.angle_gamma   90.00
#
_symmetry.space_group_name_H-M   'P 1'
#
loop_
_entity.id
_entity.type
_entity.pdbx_description
1 polymer ?
#
loop_
_entity_poly.entity_id
_entity_poly.type
_entity_poly.pdbx_seq_one_letter_code
_entity_poly.pdbx_strand_id
1 'polypeptide(L)'
;MLFWSQLDADILGPAMFGSGSLDSYLPNARVDNAVAYRGTFSGFTVGATYSLGRDSVNAGPSPAGTNCAGESGTDTKACRQWSLLAKYDTAQWGLSAAVDEIRGGAGAFAGLTSSAMTDRRSTVAGWGKWGDLKVGAGLIARRNEASATTPRSTLWYVGAAYPITPQFVLDGQVFKLDYKNSANQATLLALRGTYHLSKRTAVYATAGHIANDGSLALSVSNAAAGGAPAAGGSQTGWGVGIRHTF
;
A
#
# COMPACT_ATOMS: atom_id res chain seq x y z
N MET A 1 -2.91 -3.51 10.10
CA MET A 1 -2.73 -2.15 10.64
C MET A 1 -2.00 -1.22 9.67
N LEU A 2 -1.05 -1.73 8.88
CA LEU A 2 -0.32 -0.95 7.87
C LEU A 2 -1.25 -0.18 6.90
N PHE A 3 -2.23 -0.86 6.32
CA PHE A 3 -3.21 -0.25 5.42
C PHE A 3 -4.01 0.89 6.10
N TRP A 4 -4.44 0.67 7.34
CA TRP A 4 -5.19 1.68 8.09
C TRP A 4 -4.40 2.95 8.40
N SER A 5 -3.06 2.85 8.51
CA SER A 5 -2.21 4.02 8.74
C SER A 5 -2.11 4.94 7.51
N GLN A 6 -2.37 4.42 6.31
CA GLN A 6 -2.22 5.18 5.06
C GLN A 6 -3.53 5.84 4.60
N LEU A 7 -4.69 5.30 4.99
CA LEU A 7 -5.99 5.61 4.37
C LEU A 7 -6.34 7.09 4.25
N ASP A 8 -5.97 7.91 5.23
CA ASP A 8 -6.35 9.33 5.22
C ASP A 8 -5.29 10.20 4.55
N ALA A 9 -4.04 9.75 4.53
CA ALA A 9 -2.90 10.44 3.95
C ALA A 9 -2.65 10.05 2.48
N ASP A 10 -3.01 8.83 2.07
CA ASP A 10 -3.00 8.42 0.66
C ASP A 10 -4.24 9.01 -0.03
N ILE A 11 -4.05 10.14 -0.71
CA ILE A 11 -5.13 10.96 -1.30
C ILE A 11 -5.90 10.19 -2.37
N LEU A 12 -5.21 9.41 -3.20
CA LEU A 12 -5.84 8.58 -4.21
C LEU A 12 -6.46 7.31 -3.60
N GLY A 13 -5.97 6.89 -2.43
CA GLY A 13 -6.40 5.68 -1.75
C GLY A 13 -6.11 4.42 -2.56
N PRO A 14 -6.89 3.34 -2.36
CA PRO A 14 -6.78 2.12 -3.15
C PRO A 14 -7.25 2.38 -4.59
N ALA A 15 -6.38 2.95 -5.41
CA ALA A 15 -6.63 3.29 -6.79
C ALA A 15 -5.92 2.33 -7.76
N MET A 16 -6.34 2.34 -9.03
CA MET A 16 -5.71 1.59 -10.12
C MET A 16 -4.24 1.99 -10.27
N PHE A 17 -3.94 3.27 -10.17
CA PHE A 17 -2.60 3.85 -10.20
C PHE A 17 -2.30 4.44 -8.81
N GLY A 18 -1.51 3.75 -8.01
CA GLY A 18 -1.28 4.14 -6.62
C GLY A 18 -0.12 3.36 -5.99
N SER A 19 -0.04 3.42 -4.67
CA SER A 19 1.02 2.78 -3.87
C SER A 19 1.20 1.28 -4.15
N GLY A 20 0.11 0.59 -4.51
CA GLY A 20 0.13 -0.83 -4.88
C GLY A 20 0.94 -1.15 -6.14
N SER A 21 1.14 -0.19 -7.04
CA SER A 21 2.02 -0.36 -8.22
C SER A 21 3.50 -0.45 -7.83
N LEU A 22 3.87 0.12 -6.69
CA LEU A 22 5.24 0.19 -6.20
C LEU A 22 5.54 -0.83 -5.09
N ASP A 23 4.55 -1.17 -4.28
CA ASP A 23 4.61 -2.26 -3.31
C ASP A 23 3.28 -3.01 -3.32
N SER A 24 3.23 -4.12 -4.03
CA SER A 24 2.03 -4.94 -4.21
C SER A 24 1.49 -5.56 -2.91
N TYR A 25 2.26 -5.56 -1.84
CA TYR A 25 1.78 -5.98 -0.52
C TYR A 25 0.74 -5.01 0.05
N LEU A 26 0.87 -3.70 -0.18
CA LEU A 26 0.01 -2.69 0.45
C LEU A 26 -1.49 -2.92 0.24
N PRO A 27 -2.00 -3.15 -0.98
CA PRO A 27 -3.42 -3.42 -1.20
C PRO A 27 -3.85 -4.81 -0.72
N ASN A 28 -2.89 -5.73 -0.53
CA ASN A 28 -3.13 -7.12 -0.16
C ASN A 28 -2.75 -7.43 1.30
N ALA A 29 -2.48 -6.43 2.11
CA ALA A 29 -2.13 -6.57 3.52
C ALA A 29 -3.32 -7.07 4.36
N ARG A 30 -3.74 -8.31 4.09
CA ARG A 30 -4.78 -9.04 4.80
C ARG A 30 -4.19 -10.25 5.47
N VAL A 31 -4.66 -10.54 6.66
CA VAL A 31 -4.29 -11.71 7.44
C VAL A 31 -5.55 -12.46 7.83
N ASP A 32 -5.50 -13.74 7.73
CA ASP A 32 -6.43 -14.71 8.28
C ASP A 32 -5.78 -15.42 9.47
N ASN A 33 -6.52 -16.29 10.14
CA ASN A 33 -6.06 -16.99 11.34
C ASN A 33 -5.46 -16.01 12.39
N ALA A 34 -6.18 -14.92 12.63
CA ALA A 34 -5.66 -13.78 13.38
C ALA A 34 -6.62 -13.28 14.46
N VAL A 35 -6.03 -12.74 15.51
CA VAL A 35 -6.72 -11.90 16.49
C VAL A 35 -6.33 -10.45 16.22
N ALA A 36 -7.32 -9.55 16.16
CA ALA A 36 -7.12 -8.14 15.93
C ALA A 36 -7.93 -7.29 16.91
N TYR A 37 -7.34 -6.20 17.34
CA TYR A 37 -8.00 -5.14 18.10
C TYR A 37 -7.78 -3.80 17.41
N ARG A 38 -8.80 -2.96 17.38
CA ARG A 38 -8.70 -1.53 17.04
C ARG A 38 -9.73 -0.75 17.84
N GLY A 39 -9.27 0.26 18.54
CA GLY A 39 -10.13 1.17 19.32
C GLY A 39 -9.74 2.62 19.09
N THR A 40 -10.74 3.53 19.12
CA THR A 40 -10.56 4.97 18.99
C THR A 40 -11.12 5.66 20.21
N PHE A 41 -10.32 6.55 20.82
CA PHE A 41 -10.62 7.26 22.06
C PHE A 41 -10.19 8.73 21.89
N SER A 42 -11.16 9.65 21.87
CA SER A 42 -10.90 11.09 21.76
C SER A 42 -9.95 11.49 20.62
N GLY A 43 -10.15 10.88 19.43
CA GLY A 43 -9.29 11.12 18.26
C GLY A 43 -8.03 10.26 18.19
N PHE A 44 -7.64 9.60 19.28
CA PHE A 44 -6.50 8.69 19.31
C PHE A 44 -6.96 7.25 19.01
N THR A 45 -6.39 6.64 17.97
CA THR A 45 -6.66 5.26 17.56
C THR A 45 -5.44 4.39 17.80
N VAL A 46 -5.64 3.26 18.45
CA VAL A 46 -4.63 2.19 18.56
C VAL A 46 -5.16 0.93 17.90
N GLY A 47 -4.26 0.16 17.32
CA GLY A 47 -4.60 -1.13 16.73
C GLY A 47 -3.45 -2.11 16.83
N ALA A 48 -3.80 -3.39 16.98
CA ALA A 48 -2.85 -4.50 16.98
C ALA A 48 -3.47 -5.70 16.27
N THR A 49 -2.64 -6.46 15.58
CA THR A 49 -3.02 -7.73 14.95
C THR A 49 -1.91 -8.74 15.18
N TYR A 50 -2.29 -9.97 15.49
CA TYR A 50 -1.41 -11.12 15.54
C TYR A 50 -2.03 -12.28 14.78
N SER A 51 -1.31 -12.84 13.81
CA SER A 51 -1.72 -13.98 13.01
C SER A 51 -0.78 -15.16 13.26
N LEU A 52 -1.36 -16.34 13.39
CA LEU A 52 -0.62 -17.60 13.48
C LEU A 52 -0.10 -18.10 12.14
N GLY A 53 -0.39 -17.36 11.07
CA GLY A 53 0.01 -17.63 9.71
C GLY A 53 -1.19 -17.80 8.80
N ARG A 54 -1.08 -17.37 7.55
CA ARG A 54 -2.13 -17.57 6.54
C ARG A 54 -2.16 -19.03 6.17
N ASP A 55 -3.36 -19.58 5.99
CA ASP A 55 -3.50 -20.91 5.44
C ASP A 55 -3.29 -20.93 3.92
N SER A 56 -2.93 -22.08 3.37
CA SER A 56 -2.68 -22.25 1.95
C SER A 56 -3.93 -22.08 1.08
N VAL A 57 -5.13 -22.21 1.65
CA VAL A 57 -6.41 -22.10 0.92
C VAL A 57 -6.68 -20.64 0.56
N ASN A 58 -6.40 -19.71 1.48
CA ASN A 58 -6.62 -18.29 1.30
C ASN A 58 -5.35 -17.54 0.83
N ALA A 59 -4.23 -18.23 0.76
CA ALA A 59 -2.97 -17.66 0.35
C ALA A 59 -2.92 -17.32 -1.14
N GLY A 60 -3.79 -17.83 -1.96
CA GLY A 60 -4.02 -17.57 -3.39
C GLY A 60 -2.77 -17.33 -4.24
N PRO A 61 -2.76 -17.68 -5.51
CA PRO A 61 -1.68 -17.31 -6.41
C PRO A 61 -1.83 -15.83 -6.74
N SER A 62 -1.40 -14.98 -5.89
CA SER A 62 -1.36 -13.57 -6.22
C SER A 62 0.09 -13.19 -6.46
N PRO A 63 0.44 -12.40 -7.49
CA PRO A 63 1.74 -11.75 -7.53
C PRO A 63 1.93 -10.87 -6.31
N ALA A 64 0.86 -10.56 -5.61
CA ALA A 64 0.81 -9.74 -4.42
C ALA A 64 0.51 -10.53 -3.15
N GLY A 65 0.19 -11.82 -3.27
CA GLY A 65 -0.22 -12.64 -2.16
C GLY A 65 0.90 -12.89 -1.19
N THR A 66 0.55 -12.90 0.05
CA THR A 66 1.34 -13.49 1.11
C THR A 66 1.07 -15.00 1.12
N ASN A 67 1.39 -15.67 0.01
CA ASN A 67 1.19 -17.11 -0.15
C ASN A 67 2.10 -17.84 0.83
N CYS A 68 1.69 -17.95 2.07
CA CYS A 68 2.43 -18.63 3.10
C CYS A 68 1.57 -19.78 3.62
N ALA A 69 2.10 -20.98 3.62
CA ALA A 69 1.34 -22.20 3.98
C ALA A 69 0.89 -22.24 5.44
N GLY A 70 1.33 -21.29 6.26
CA GLY A 70 1.03 -21.25 7.67
C GLY A 70 2.03 -22.05 8.52
N GLU A 71 1.73 -22.19 9.80
CA GLU A 71 2.53 -22.96 10.72
C GLU A 71 2.48 -24.45 10.39
N SER A 72 3.53 -25.16 10.76
CA SER A 72 3.62 -26.62 10.64
C SER A 72 4.04 -27.26 11.95
N GLY A 73 3.88 -28.56 12.09
CA GLY A 73 4.30 -29.29 13.28
C GLY A 73 5.83 -29.21 13.54
N THR A 74 6.62 -28.92 12.51
CA THR A 74 8.07 -28.76 12.60
C THR A 74 8.52 -27.31 12.72
N ASP A 75 7.66 -26.34 12.36
CA ASP A 75 7.95 -24.91 12.41
C ASP A 75 6.70 -24.10 12.78
N THR A 76 6.49 -23.94 14.05
CA THR A 76 5.36 -23.16 14.61
C THR A 76 5.49 -21.65 14.39
N LYS A 77 6.63 -21.16 13.90
CA LYS A 77 6.86 -19.73 13.61
C LYS A 77 6.62 -19.38 12.15
N ALA A 78 6.47 -20.40 11.29
CA ALA A 78 6.30 -20.17 9.87
C ALA A 78 5.07 -19.29 9.59
N CYS A 79 5.25 -18.30 8.72
CA CYS A 79 4.21 -17.38 8.25
C CYS A 79 3.54 -16.50 9.33
N ARG A 80 4.05 -16.46 10.54
CA ARG A 80 3.49 -15.59 11.57
C ARG A 80 3.62 -14.13 11.18
N GLN A 81 2.57 -13.38 11.47
CA GLN A 81 2.52 -11.94 11.20
C GLN A 81 1.99 -11.19 12.41
N TRP A 82 2.55 -10.01 12.66
CA TRP A 82 2.00 -9.07 13.63
C TRP A 82 2.05 -7.65 13.09
N SER A 83 1.14 -6.81 13.53
CA SER A 83 1.14 -5.39 13.19
C SER A 83 0.60 -4.53 14.31
N LEU A 84 1.13 -3.30 14.42
CA LEU A 84 0.72 -2.28 15.36
C LEU A 84 0.37 -0.99 14.63
N LEU A 85 -0.58 -0.23 15.17
CA LEU A 85 -1.00 1.08 14.69
C LEU A 85 -1.15 2.03 15.86
N ALA A 86 -0.64 3.25 15.70
CA ALA A 86 -0.98 4.42 16.48
C ALA A 86 -1.38 5.55 15.52
N LYS A 87 -2.49 6.22 15.79
CA LYS A 87 -3.03 7.28 14.93
C LYS A 87 -3.72 8.31 15.78
N TYR A 88 -3.60 9.59 15.40
CA TYR A 88 -4.34 10.69 15.99
C TYR A 88 -4.96 11.54 14.89
N ASP A 89 -6.26 11.77 14.98
CA ASP A 89 -7.02 12.57 14.02
C ASP A 89 -7.76 13.69 14.71
N THR A 90 -7.72 14.85 14.08
CA THR A 90 -8.58 16.00 14.36
C THR A 90 -9.53 16.24 13.18
N ALA A 91 -10.32 17.31 13.23
CA ALA A 91 -11.13 17.71 12.08
C ALA A 91 -10.31 18.24 10.90
N GLN A 92 -9.11 18.79 11.15
CA GLN A 92 -8.27 19.48 10.17
C GLN A 92 -6.98 18.74 9.80
N TRP A 93 -6.47 17.87 10.65
CA TRP A 93 -5.23 17.15 10.39
C TRP A 93 -5.18 15.84 11.16
N GLY A 94 -4.35 14.92 10.70
CA GLY A 94 -4.07 13.68 11.38
C GLY A 94 -2.67 13.17 11.09
N LEU A 95 -2.15 12.37 12.03
CA LEU A 95 -0.87 11.67 11.93
C LEU A 95 -1.06 10.21 12.30
N SER A 96 -0.32 9.34 11.64
CA SER A 96 -0.34 7.91 11.90
C SER A 96 1.04 7.30 11.79
N ALA A 97 1.27 6.25 12.56
CA ALA A 97 2.44 5.39 12.45
C ALA A 97 2.00 3.93 12.60
N ALA A 98 2.62 3.04 11.82
CA ALA A 98 2.37 1.62 11.94
C ALA A 98 3.62 0.80 11.67
N VAL A 99 3.63 -0.40 12.20
CA VAL A 99 4.64 -1.43 11.90
C VAL A 99 3.91 -2.72 11.56
N ASP A 100 4.38 -3.39 10.53
CA ASP A 100 3.91 -4.70 10.08
C ASP A 100 5.12 -5.59 9.84
N GLU A 101 5.10 -6.83 10.36
CA GLU A 101 6.18 -7.79 10.21
C GLU A 101 5.62 -9.17 9.91
N ILE A 102 6.12 -9.77 8.83
CA ILE A 102 5.80 -11.12 8.39
C ILE A 102 7.04 -11.98 8.50
N ARG A 103 6.92 -13.17 9.08
CA ARG A 103 7.91 -14.23 9.00
C ARG A 103 7.73 -15.06 7.75
N GLY A 104 8.81 -15.60 7.26
CA GLY A 104 8.81 -16.51 6.13
C GLY A 104 8.27 -17.90 6.47
N GLY A 105 8.18 -18.71 5.45
CA GLY A 105 7.74 -20.09 5.49
C GLY A 105 7.56 -20.66 4.08
N ALA A 106 7.10 -21.90 3.97
CA ALA A 106 6.85 -22.51 2.67
C ALA A 106 5.84 -21.72 1.84
N GLY A 107 6.18 -21.39 0.60
CA GLY A 107 5.34 -20.62 -0.33
C GLY A 107 5.22 -19.14 -0.01
N ALA A 108 5.98 -18.60 0.92
CA ALA A 108 5.91 -17.20 1.29
C ALA A 108 6.38 -16.25 0.17
N PHE A 109 5.77 -15.09 0.14
CA PHE A 109 6.05 -14.01 -0.80
C PHE A 109 7.47 -13.44 -0.64
N ALA A 110 8.01 -12.89 -1.73
CA ALA A 110 9.26 -12.12 -1.74
C ALA A 110 10.51 -12.88 -1.25
N GLY A 111 10.57 -14.21 -1.49
CA GLY A 111 11.73 -15.03 -1.17
C GLY A 111 11.84 -15.45 0.29
N LEU A 112 10.86 -15.15 1.12
CA LEU A 112 10.83 -15.49 2.55
C LEU A 112 10.60 -16.98 2.79
N THR A 113 11.52 -17.82 2.39
CA THR A 113 11.37 -19.30 2.45
C THR A 113 11.59 -19.92 3.82
N SER A 114 12.00 -19.13 4.81
CA SER A 114 12.29 -19.58 6.18
C SER A 114 11.69 -18.65 7.21
N SER A 115 11.16 -19.20 8.31
CA SER A 115 10.67 -18.45 9.46
C SER A 115 11.75 -17.66 10.24
N ALA A 116 13.02 -17.93 9.95
CA ALA A 116 14.13 -17.15 10.47
C ALA A 116 14.27 -15.78 9.81
N MET A 117 13.68 -15.60 8.60
CA MET A 117 13.71 -14.36 7.84
C MET A 117 12.41 -13.59 8.03
N THR A 118 12.50 -12.26 8.01
CA THR A 118 11.35 -11.37 8.11
C THR A 118 11.28 -10.37 6.95
N ASP A 119 10.07 -9.95 6.63
CA ASP A 119 9.78 -8.74 5.82
C ASP A 119 9.01 -7.76 6.69
N ARG A 120 9.65 -6.65 7.02
CA ARG A 120 9.11 -5.63 7.92
C ARG A 120 8.87 -4.33 7.18
N ARG A 121 7.71 -3.74 7.40
CA ARG A 121 7.37 -2.40 6.97
C ARG A 121 7.08 -1.51 8.17
N SER A 122 7.71 -0.34 8.19
CA SER A 122 7.43 0.71 9.17
C SER A 122 6.98 1.96 8.41
N THR A 123 5.92 2.59 8.87
CA THR A 123 5.34 3.73 8.18
C THR A 123 5.01 4.87 9.11
N VAL A 124 5.12 6.08 8.57
CA VAL A 124 4.57 7.31 9.13
C VAL A 124 3.82 8.02 8.01
N ALA A 125 2.62 8.50 8.30
CA ALA A 125 1.81 9.24 7.34
C ALA A 125 1.01 10.35 8.03
N GLY A 126 0.67 11.39 7.28
CA GLY A 126 -0.11 12.51 7.79
C GLY A 126 -0.90 13.20 6.71
N TRP A 127 -1.96 13.85 7.13
CA TRP A 127 -2.84 14.63 6.26
C TRP A 127 -3.24 15.94 6.93
N GLY A 128 -3.59 16.93 6.11
CA GLY A 128 -4.11 18.21 6.58
C GLY A 128 -5.08 18.82 5.58
N LYS A 129 -5.98 19.66 6.11
CA LYS A 129 -6.95 20.45 5.35
C LYS A 129 -6.71 21.92 5.57
N TRP A 130 -6.70 22.70 4.49
CA TRP A 130 -6.63 24.15 4.46
C TRP A 130 -7.77 24.67 3.58
N GLY A 131 -8.88 25.08 4.20
CA GLY A 131 -10.12 25.31 3.48
C GLY A 131 -10.58 23.99 2.80
N ASP A 132 -10.80 24.05 1.50
CA ASP A 132 -11.24 22.90 0.71
C ASP A 132 -10.08 22.02 0.20
N LEU A 133 -8.84 22.50 0.31
CA LEU A 133 -7.66 21.74 -0.08
C LEU A 133 -7.34 20.68 0.97
N LYS A 134 -7.27 19.41 0.58
CA LYS A 134 -6.70 18.32 1.39
C LYS A 134 -5.33 17.94 0.82
N VAL A 135 -4.32 17.84 1.68
CA VAL A 135 -2.98 17.36 1.35
C VAL A 135 -2.67 16.15 2.22
N GLY A 136 -1.98 15.17 1.67
CA GLY A 136 -1.52 14.00 2.40
C GLY A 136 -0.13 13.59 1.96
N ALA A 137 0.63 13.05 2.89
CA ALA A 137 1.98 12.52 2.64
C ALA A 137 2.26 11.31 3.53
N GLY A 138 3.14 10.43 3.07
CA GLY A 138 3.58 9.30 3.87
C GLY A 138 4.90 8.72 3.40
N LEU A 139 5.48 7.93 4.29
CA LEU A 139 6.73 7.22 4.08
C LEU A 139 6.60 5.80 4.61
N ILE A 140 7.03 4.83 3.82
CA ILE A 140 7.07 3.42 4.16
C ILE A 140 8.51 2.93 3.98
N ALA A 141 9.14 2.56 5.08
CA ALA A 141 10.45 1.92 5.08
C ALA A 141 10.26 0.41 5.16
N ARG A 142 10.81 -0.32 4.18
CA ARG A 142 10.77 -1.78 4.11
C ARG A 142 12.15 -2.38 4.34
N ARG A 143 12.18 -3.49 5.07
CA ARG A 143 13.33 -4.38 5.20
C ARG A 143 12.88 -5.81 4.94
N ASN A 144 13.39 -6.41 3.85
CA ASN A 144 13.18 -7.81 3.50
C ASN A 144 14.50 -8.58 3.67
N GLU A 145 14.60 -9.44 4.66
CA GLU A 145 15.81 -10.22 4.97
C GLU A 145 16.08 -11.35 3.97
N ALA A 146 15.08 -11.71 3.17
CA ALA A 146 15.25 -12.70 2.10
C ALA A 146 15.94 -12.13 0.85
N SER A 147 16.00 -10.81 0.70
CA SER A 147 16.71 -10.19 -0.43
C SER A 147 18.17 -9.93 -0.11
N ALA A 148 19.07 -10.64 -0.79
CA ALA A 148 20.51 -10.45 -0.64
C ALA A 148 21.00 -9.14 -1.28
N THR A 149 20.37 -8.68 -2.36
CA THR A 149 20.84 -7.55 -3.17
C THR A 149 20.13 -6.23 -2.85
N THR A 150 18.85 -6.29 -2.51
CA THR A 150 18.01 -5.11 -2.26
C THR A 150 17.16 -5.27 -1.00
N PRO A 151 17.78 -5.50 0.17
CA PRO A 151 17.05 -5.81 1.41
C PRO A 151 16.26 -4.61 1.97
N ARG A 152 16.54 -3.40 1.50
CA ARG A 152 15.92 -2.18 2.04
C ARG A 152 15.40 -1.29 0.92
N SER A 153 14.17 -0.81 1.09
CA SER A 153 13.59 0.23 0.24
C SER A 153 12.84 1.25 1.07
N THR A 154 12.63 2.41 0.46
CA THR A 154 11.80 3.48 0.99
C THR A 154 10.82 3.89 -0.10
N LEU A 155 9.54 3.85 0.22
CA LEU A 155 8.45 4.38 -0.60
C LEU A 155 7.91 5.62 0.10
N TRP A 156 7.97 6.78 -0.55
CA TRP A 156 7.30 7.97 -0.06
C TRP A 156 6.28 8.46 -1.07
N TYR A 157 5.30 9.20 -0.59
CA TYR A 157 4.30 9.83 -1.43
C TYR A 157 3.85 11.18 -0.88
N VAL A 158 3.38 12.03 -1.77
CA VAL A 158 2.69 13.28 -1.46
C VAL A 158 1.59 13.50 -2.48
N GLY A 159 0.42 13.91 -2.02
CA GLY A 159 -0.74 14.14 -2.87
C GLY A 159 -1.63 15.25 -2.36
N ALA A 160 -2.51 15.71 -3.22
CA ALA A 160 -3.51 16.72 -2.90
C ALA A 160 -4.84 16.42 -3.60
N ALA A 161 -5.94 16.84 -2.97
CA ALA A 161 -7.27 16.82 -3.52
C ALA A 161 -7.93 18.18 -3.34
N TYR A 162 -8.57 18.69 -4.39
CA TYR A 162 -9.26 19.96 -4.37
C TYR A 162 -10.62 19.87 -5.12
N PRO A 163 -11.73 20.26 -4.49
CA PRO A 163 -13.02 20.36 -5.17
C PRO A 163 -13.05 21.64 -6.02
N ILE A 164 -12.89 21.48 -7.33
CA ILE A 164 -12.99 22.59 -8.29
C ILE A 164 -14.42 23.18 -8.29
N THR A 165 -15.41 22.30 -8.14
CA THR A 165 -16.81 22.64 -7.89
C THR A 165 -17.37 21.68 -6.83
N PRO A 166 -18.55 21.93 -6.25
CA PRO A 166 -19.18 20.99 -5.31
C PRO A 166 -19.35 19.56 -5.88
N GLN A 167 -19.44 19.42 -7.20
CA GLN A 167 -19.61 18.15 -7.88
C GLN A 167 -18.32 17.57 -8.42
N PHE A 168 -17.28 18.40 -8.70
CA PHE A 168 -16.06 17.95 -9.37
C PHE A 168 -14.84 18.10 -8.48
N VAL A 169 -14.20 16.97 -8.15
CA VAL A 169 -12.96 16.89 -7.38
C VAL A 169 -11.82 16.49 -8.31
N LEU A 170 -10.73 17.25 -8.28
CA LEU A 170 -9.45 16.87 -8.89
C LEU A 170 -8.50 16.45 -7.78
N ASP A 171 -7.93 15.27 -7.91
CA ASP A 171 -6.91 14.77 -7.00
C ASP A 171 -5.71 14.21 -7.77
N GLY A 172 -4.54 14.25 -7.14
CA GLY A 172 -3.31 13.77 -7.71
C GLY A 172 -2.26 13.47 -6.66
N GLN A 173 -1.33 12.57 -7.00
CA GLN A 173 -0.32 12.09 -6.09
C GLN A 173 0.93 11.66 -6.84
N VAL A 174 2.09 11.97 -6.25
CA VAL A 174 3.40 11.48 -6.67
C VAL A 174 3.86 10.45 -5.63
N PHE A 175 4.40 9.35 -6.13
CA PHE A 175 5.02 8.29 -5.33
C PHE A 175 6.43 8.06 -5.83
N LYS A 176 7.36 7.80 -4.92
CA LYS A 176 8.72 7.39 -5.28
C LYS A 176 9.18 6.23 -4.42
N LEU A 177 9.66 5.19 -5.09
CA LEU A 177 10.30 4.02 -4.51
C LEU A 177 11.80 4.08 -4.78
N ASP A 178 12.60 3.96 -3.72
CA ASP A 178 14.05 3.90 -3.79
C ASP A 178 14.56 2.65 -3.07
N TYR A 179 15.37 1.82 -3.74
CA TYR A 179 16.11 0.74 -3.11
C TYR A 179 17.48 1.21 -2.68
N LYS A 180 17.83 1.00 -1.41
CA LYS A 180 19.13 1.44 -0.87
C LYS A 180 20.28 0.69 -1.52
N ASN A 181 21.36 1.43 -1.82
CA ASN A 181 22.58 0.92 -2.42
C ASN A 181 22.35 0.22 -3.77
N SER A 182 21.42 0.74 -4.55
CA SER A 182 21.02 0.19 -5.84
C SER A 182 20.63 1.33 -6.78
N ALA A 183 20.73 1.11 -8.09
CA ALA A 183 20.17 1.99 -9.11
C ALA A 183 18.65 1.79 -9.28
N ASN A 184 18.06 0.85 -8.56
CA ASN A 184 16.64 0.51 -8.65
C ASN A 184 15.79 1.59 -7.98
N GLN A 185 15.07 2.35 -8.80
CA GLN A 185 14.12 3.39 -8.38
C GLN A 185 12.88 3.33 -9.27
N ALA A 186 11.77 3.83 -8.78
CA ALA A 186 10.58 4.05 -9.60
C ALA A 186 9.82 5.29 -9.11
N THR A 187 9.33 6.08 -10.06
CA THR A 187 8.48 7.24 -9.77
C THR A 187 7.14 7.05 -10.48
N LEU A 188 6.04 7.18 -9.74
CA LEU A 188 4.68 7.12 -10.25
C LEU A 188 4.00 8.46 -10.02
N LEU A 189 3.49 9.07 -11.10
CA LEU A 189 2.56 10.20 -11.04
C LEU A 189 1.18 9.68 -11.39
N ALA A 190 0.17 10.00 -10.58
CA ALA A 190 -1.21 9.65 -10.84
C ALA A 190 -2.14 10.85 -10.61
N LEU A 191 -3.12 10.99 -11.49
CA LEU A 191 -4.14 12.04 -11.46
C LEU A 191 -5.53 11.40 -11.60
N ARG A 192 -6.54 11.97 -10.95
CA ARG A 192 -7.93 11.54 -11.07
C ARG A 192 -8.86 12.74 -10.99
N GLY A 193 -9.80 12.84 -11.95
CA GLY A 193 -10.96 13.72 -11.90
C GLY A 193 -12.19 12.89 -11.54
N THR A 194 -12.92 13.29 -10.51
CA THR A 194 -14.16 12.61 -10.06
C THR A 194 -15.32 13.58 -10.14
N TYR A 195 -16.39 13.19 -10.85
CA TYR A 195 -17.64 13.97 -10.94
C TYR A 195 -18.76 13.22 -10.20
N HIS A 196 -19.31 13.86 -9.17
CA HIS A 196 -20.40 13.33 -8.36
C HIS A 196 -21.75 13.60 -9.02
N LEU A 197 -22.38 12.56 -9.60
CA LEU A 197 -23.73 12.63 -10.16
C LEU A 197 -24.79 12.69 -9.06
N SER A 198 -24.51 12.06 -7.93
CA SER A 198 -25.35 12.09 -6.73
C SER A 198 -24.50 11.78 -5.49
N LYS A 199 -25.13 11.78 -4.29
CA LYS A 199 -24.47 11.35 -3.05
C LYS A 199 -23.95 9.91 -3.09
N ARG A 200 -24.49 9.07 -3.97
CA ARG A 200 -24.16 7.63 -4.07
C ARG A 200 -23.46 7.25 -5.37
N THR A 201 -23.48 8.13 -6.40
CA THR A 201 -22.96 7.81 -7.73
C THR A 201 -21.95 8.85 -8.17
N ALA A 202 -20.79 8.39 -8.60
CA ALA A 202 -19.76 9.22 -9.19
C ALA A 202 -19.16 8.53 -10.42
N VAL A 203 -18.81 9.31 -11.42
CA VAL A 203 -17.97 8.88 -12.54
C VAL A 203 -16.59 9.46 -12.36
N TYR A 204 -15.57 8.76 -12.83
CA TYR A 204 -14.20 9.24 -12.73
C TYR A 204 -13.38 8.89 -13.97
N ALA A 205 -12.39 9.73 -14.25
CA ALA A 205 -11.30 9.44 -15.17
C ALA A 205 -9.98 9.54 -14.39
N THR A 206 -9.05 8.62 -14.66
CA THR A 206 -7.75 8.58 -14.02
C THR A 206 -6.65 8.31 -15.03
N ALA A 207 -5.47 8.88 -14.81
CA ALA A 207 -4.27 8.63 -15.58
C ALA A 207 -3.08 8.43 -14.64
N GLY A 208 -2.14 7.56 -15.03
CA GLY A 208 -0.92 7.30 -14.31
C GLY A 208 0.27 7.15 -15.25
N HIS A 209 1.42 7.61 -14.81
CA HIS A 209 2.70 7.41 -15.50
C HIS A 209 3.73 6.91 -14.51
N ILE A 210 4.33 5.77 -14.80
CA ILE A 210 5.44 5.20 -14.04
C ILE A 210 6.72 5.24 -14.87
N ALA A 211 7.81 5.71 -14.24
CA ALA A 211 9.15 5.62 -14.76
C ALA A 211 9.97 4.74 -13.82
N ASN A 212 10.60 3.70 -14.35
CA ASN A 212 11.49 2.80 -13.62
C ASN A 212 12.94 3.11 -13.98
N ASP A 213 13.85 2.85 -13.04
CA ASP A 213 15.29 2.89 -13.23
C ASP A 213 15.93 1.56 -12.80
N GLY A 214 17.17 1.34 -13.24
CA GLY A 214 17.93 0.13 -12.95
C GLY A 214 17.30 -1.11 -13.58
N SER A 215 17.07 -2.14 -12.79
CA SER A 215 16.45 -3.40 -13.22
C SER A 215 14.96 -3.50 -12.92
N LEU A 216 14.34 -2.43 -12.41
CA LEU A 216 12.90 -2.43 -12.15
C LEU A 216 12.09 -2.44 -13.45
N ALA A 217 10.99 -3.17 -13.43
CA ALA A 217 9.99 -3.26 -14.49
C ALA A 217 8.58 -3.23 -13.89
N LEU A 218 8.34 -2.27 -13.00
CA LEU A 218 7.05 -2.14 -12.32
C LEU A 218 6.00 -1.60 -13.30
N SER A 219 4.81 -2.21 -13.30
CA SER A 219 3.67 -1.75 -14.07
C SER A 219 3.03 -0.52 -13.42
N VAL A 220 2.49 0.38 -14.23
CA VAL A 220 1.72 1.55 -13.78
C VAL A 220 0.49 1.14 -12.97
N SER A 221 -0.11 0.01 -13.28
CA SER A 221 -1.24 -0.57 -12.56
C SER A 221 -0.81 -1.84 -11.83
N ASN A 222 -1.07 -1.91 -10.55
CA ASN A 222 -0.70 -3.06 -9.70
C ASN A 222 -1.34 -4.39 -10.13
N ALA A 223 -2.38 -4.35 -10.95
CA ALA A 223 -3.18 -5.51 -11.33
C ALA A 223 -3.06 -5.87 -12.82
N ALA A 224 -2.24 -5.18 -13.60
CA ALA A 224 -2.13 -5.42 -15.04
C ALA A 224 -1.30 -6.68 -15.31
N ALA A 225 -1.96 -7.81 -15.47
CA ALA A 225 -1.34 -9.03 -15.99
C ALA A 225 -0.77 -8.75 -17.40
N GLY A 226 0.51 -9.04 -17.60
CA GLY A 226 1.18 -8.93 -18.89
C GLY A 226 1.55 -7.52 -19.34
N GLY A 227 1.42 -6.51 -18.47
CA GLY A 227 1.62 -5.12 -18.83
C GLY A 227 2.89 -4.46 -18.28
N ALA A 228 3.88 -5.19 -17.77
CA ALA A 228 5.11 -4.58 -17.28
C ALA A 228 5.96 -4.01 -18.44
N PRO A 229 6.54 -2.82 -18.31
CA PRO A 229 7.52 -2.29 -19.26
C PRO A 229 8.83 -3.11 -19.21
N ALA A 230 9.75 -2.84 -20.14
CA ALA A 230 11.11 -3.35 -20.03
C ALA A 230 11.79 -2.80 -18.75
N ALA A 231 12.84 -3.47 -18.29
CA ALA A 231 13.65 -3.01 -17.16
C ALA A 231 14.16 -1.59 -17.40
N GLY A 232 14.01 -0.71 -16.42
CA GLY A 232 14.32 0.71 -16.54
C GLY A 232 13.37 1.51 -17.45
N GLY A 233 12.32 0.88 -17.96
CA GLY A 233 11.37 1.52 -18.88
C GLY A 233 10.23 2.23 -18.16
N SER A 234 9.44 2.97 -18.92
CA SER A 234 8.27 3.71 -18.46
C SER A 234 6.96 3.15 -19.03
N GLN A 235 5.85 3.43 -18.38
CA GLN A 235 4.51 3.06 -18.81
C GLN A 235 3.49 4.13 -18.43
N THR A 236 2.58 4.41 -19.37
CA THR A 236 1.43 5.29 -19.10
C THR A 236 0.15 4.46 -19.19
N GLY A 237 -0.75 4.70 -18.28
CA GLY A 237 -2.07 4.09 -18.26
C GLY A 237 -3.17 5.13 -18.03
N TRP A 238 -4.36 4.83 -18.46
CA TRP A 238 -5.55 5.63 -18.18
C TRP A 238 -6.75 4.72 -17.97
N GLY A 239 -7.75 5.22 -17.30
CA GLY A 239 -8.98 4.48 -17.04
C GLY A 239 -10.14 5.42 -16.77
N VAL A 240 -11.34 4.92 -17.04
CA VAL A 240 -12.60 5.56 -16.68
C VAL A 240 -13.47 4.57 -15.92
N GLY A 241 -14.31 5.07 -15.03
CA GLY A 241 -15.17 4.20 -14.26
C GLY A 241 -16.34 4.91 -13.61
N ILE A 242 -17.25 4.11 -13.11
CA ILE A 242 -18.37 4.54 -12.29
C ILE A 242 -18.27 3.88 -10.92
N ARG A 243 -18.56 4.62 -9.86
CA ARG A 243 -18.68 4.12 -8.51
C ARG A 243 -20.09 4.38 -8.00
N HIS A 244 -20.75 3.33 -7.52
CA HIS A 244 -22.06 3.42 -6.89
C HIS A 244 -22.02 2.75 -5.51
N THR A 245 -22.65 3.40 -4.52
CA THR A 245 -22.82 2.85 -3.16
C THR A 245 -24.29 2.56 -2.94
N PHE A 246 -24.61 1.35 -2.56
CA PHE A 246 -25.97 0.87 -2.27
C PHE A 246 -26.42 1.24 -0.85
#